data_8455308c8e69e8304da734502e71c674
#
_entry.id   8455308c8e69e8304da734502e71c674
#
_cell.length_a   1.000
_cell.length_b   1.000
_cell.length_c   1.000
_cell.angle_alpha   90.00
_cell.angle_beta   90.00
_cell.angle_gamma   90.00
#
_symmetry.space_group_name_H-M   'P 1'
#
loop_
_entity.id
_entity.type
_entity.pdbx_description
1 polymer ?
#
loop_
_entity_poly.entity_id
_entity_poly.type
_entity_poly.pdbx_seq_one_letter_code
_entity_poly.pdbx_strand_id
1 'polypeptide(L)'
;MFSVALPWRMDLKDVVAANLRRLRSQLDLTQEELAHRAGLSTRYVSKIETGKASPTVTALGQLAEALGVKPGELVRQRRRR
;
A
#
# COMPACT_ATOMS: atom_id res chain seq x y z
N MET A 1 -21.99 -17.80 -11.46
CA MET A 1 -20.62 -17.30 -11.68
C MET A 1 -19.67 -17.99 -10.73
N PHE A 2 -18.57 -18.44 -11.21
CA PHE A 2 -17.55 -19.06 -10.37
C PHE A 2 -16.26 -18.24 -10.47
N SER A 3 -15.42 -18.37 -9.50
CA SER A 3 -14.14 -17.72 -9.56
C SER A 3 -13.05 -18.77 -9.63
N VAL A 4 -12.02 -18.46 -10.39
CA VAL A 4 -10.87 -19.34 -10.56
C VAL A 4 -9.73 -18.80 -9.73
N ALA A 5 -9.23 -19.63 -8.83
CA ALA A 5 -8.07 -19.27 -8.06
C ALA A 5 -6.84 -19.44 -8.94
N LEU A 6 -6.09 -18.37 -9.14
CA LEU A 6 -4.89 -18.40 -9.95
C LEU A 6 -3.69 -18.52 -9.03
N PRO A 7 -2.76 -19.42 -9.33
CA PRO A 7 -1.65 -19.68 -8.40
C PRO A 7 -0.75 -18.47 -8.14
N TRP A 8 -0.71 -17.52 -9.09
CA TRP A 8 0.11 -16.33 -8.95
C TRP A 8 -0.65 -15.17 -8.29
N ARG A 9 -1.93 -15.36 -8.01
CA ARG A 9 -2.76 -14.24 -7.54
C ARG A 9 -2.50 -13.97 -6.07
N MET A 10 -2.24 -12.72 -5.76
CA MET A 10 -2.10 -12.25 -4.39
C MET A 10 -3.36 -11.53 -3.95
N ASP A 11 -3.62 -11.54 -2.64
CA ASP A 11 -4.62 -10.66 -2.07
C ASP A 11 -4.16 -9.23 -2.30
N LEU A 12 -5.08 -8.39 -2.77
CA LEU A 12 -4.72 -7.02 -3.10
C LEU A 12 -4.20 -6.23 -1.90
N LYS A 13 -4.69 -6.51 -0.71
CA LYS A 13 -4.17 -5.80 0.47
C LYS A 13 -2.70 -6.13 0.73
N ASP A 14 -2.26 -7.33 0.35
CA ASP A 14 -0.85 -7.70 0.49
C ASP A 14 0.00 -7.04 -0.58
N VAL A 15 -0.56 -6.85 -1.78
CA VAL A 15 0.10 -6.09 -2.84
C VAL A 15 0.31 -4.65 -2.38
N VAL A 16 -0.73 -4.03 -1.81
CA VAL A 16 -0.62 -2.67 -1.29
C VAL A 16 0.41 -2.59 -0.18
N ALA A 17 0.41 -3.56 0.73
CA ALA A 17 1.36 -3.59 1.84
C ALA A 17 2.79 -3.58 1.32
N ALA A 18 3.09 -4.45 0.36
CA ALA A 18 4.44 -4.55 -0.19
C ALA A 18 4.84 -3.28 -0.94
N ASN A 19 3.93 -2.74 -1.76
CA ASN A 19 4.21 -1.52 -2.51
C ASN A 19 4.43 -0.34 -1.57
N LEU A 20 3.62 -0.25 -0.52
CA LEU A 20 3.71 0.86 0.41
C LEU A 20 5.05 0.84 1.14
N ARG A 21 5.46 -0.33 1.63
CA ARG A 21 6.76 -0.47 2.30
C ARG A 21 7.90 -0.08 1.38
N ARG A 22 7.85 -0.56 0.13
CA ARG A 22 8.90 -0.30 -0.84
C ARG A 22 9.00 1.19 -1.17
N LEU A 23 7.86 1.81 -1.47
CA LEU A 23 7.86 3.23 -1.86
C LEU A 23 8.26 4.13 -0.70
N ARG A 24 7.80 3.77 0.51
CA ARG A 24 8.20 4.53 1.70
C ARG A 24 9.71 4.44 1.93
N SER A 25 10.25 3.23 1.83
CA SER A 25 11.69 3.03 2.04
C SER A 25 12.53 3.75 1.00
N GLN A 26 12.06 3.81 -0.24
CA GLN A 26 12.78 4.52 -1.29
C GLN A 26 12.92 6.01 -1.00
N LEU A 27 11.99 6.56 -0.21
CA LEU A 27 12.04 7.96 0.18
C LEU A 27 12.66 8.17 1.55
N ASP A 28 13.15 7.11 2.17
CA ASP A 28 13.74 7.16 3.52
C ASP A 28 12.78 7.73 4.56
N LEU A 29 11.49 7.44 4.42
CA LEU A 29 10.49 7.89 5.37
C LEU A 29 10.21 6.81 6.41
N THR A 30 10.03 7.25 7.66
CA THR A 30 9.49 6.36 8.68
C THR A 30 7.99 6.22 8.47
N GLN A 31 7.40 5.22 9.12
CA GLN A 31 5.94 5.07 9.10
C GLN A 31 5.27 6.32 9.66
N GLU A 32 5.84 6.89 10.71
CA GLU A 32 5.31 8.09 11.33
C GLU A 32 5.34 9.27 10.38
N GLU A 33 6.46 9.44 9.68
CA GLU A 33 6.59 10.53 8.71
C GLU A 33 5.59 10.38 7.56
N LEU A 34 5.44 9.17 7.06
CA LEU A 34 4.47 8.93 5.99
C LEU A 34 3.05 9.21 6.48
N ALA A 35 2.71 8.71 7.66
CA ALA A 35 1.39 8.94 8.24
C ALA A 35 1.10 10.42 8.38
N HIS A 36 2.07 11.17 8.87
CA HIS A 36 1.92 12.63 9.03
C HIS A 36 1.66 13.29 7.68
N ARG A 37 2.44 12.94 6.66
CA ARG A 37 2.25 13.52 5.31
C ARG A 37 0.91 13.16 4.72
N ALA A 38 0.44 11.95 5.00
CA ALA A 38 -0.81 11.45 4.41
C ALA A 38 -2.05 11.87 5.21
N GLY A 39 -1.86 12.47 6.39
CA GLY A 39 -2.99 12.82 7.25
C GLY A 39 -3.64 11.61 7.88
N LEU A 40 -2.86 10.55 8.12
CA LEU A 40 -3.35 9.30 8.70
C LEU A 40 -2.60 9.03 10.01
N SER A 41 -3.14 8.11 10.82
CA SER A 41 -2.45 7.71 12.04
C SER A 41 -1.32 6.76 11.71
N THR A 42 -0.26 6.78 12.51
CA THR A 42 0.85 5.86 12.36
C THR A 42 0.39 4.41 12.52
N ARG A 43 -0.54 4.18 13.44
CA ARG A 43 -1.08 2.85 13.66
C ARG A 43 -1.77 2.31 12.41
N TYR A 44 -2.53 3.16 11.72
CA TYR A 44 -3.22 2.75 10.51
C TYR A 44 -2.21 2.41 9.41
N VAL A 45 -1.21 3.27 9.22
CA VAL A 45 -0.16 3.00 8.22
C VAL A 45 0.54 1.67 8.54
N SER A 46 0.86 1.44 9.81
CA SER A 46 1.51 0.20 10.21
C SER A 46 0.64 -1.03 9.90
N LYS A 47 -0.67 -0.94 10.15
CA LYS A 47 -1.57 -2.05 9.86
C LYS A 47 -1.66 -2.32 8.36
N ILE A 48 -1.66 -1.26 7.55
CA ILE A 48 -1.67 -1.43 6.10
C ILE A 48 -0.38 -2.09 5.64
N GLU A 49 0.75 -1.66 6.17
CA GLU A 49 2.06 -2.20 5.76
C GLU A 49 2.26 -3.65 6.17
N THR A 50 1.54 -4.11 7.17
CA THR A 50 1.64 -5.50 7.62
C THR A 50 0.55 -6.39 7.05
N GLY A 51 -0.30 -5.82 6.18
CA GLY A 51 -1.38 -6.59 5.58
C GLY A 51 -2.54 -6.87 6.51
N LYS A 52 -2.57 -6.23 7.68
CA LYS A 52 -3.64 -6.44 8.67
C LYS A 52 -4.86 -5.59 8.39
N ALA A 53 -4.71 -4.56 7.58
CA ALA A 53 -5.83 -3.70 7.21
C ALA A 53 -5.77 -3.38 5.74
N SER A 54 -6.93 -3.33 5.11
CA SER A 54 -7.06 -2.82 3.75
C SER A 54 -7.33 -1.33 3.84
N PRO A 55 -6.57 -0.50 3.14
CA PRO A 55 -6.87 0.92 3.15
C PRO A 55 -8.18 1.20 2.43
N THR A 56 -8.90 2.21 2.90
CA THR A 56 -10.03 2.71 2.14
C THR A 56 -9.51 3.34 0.85
N VAL A 57 -10.40 3.52 -0.13
CA VAL A 57 -10.02 4.17 -1.38
C VAL A 57 -9.50 5.58 -1.10
N THR A 58 -10.13 6.30 -0.18
CA THR A 58 -9.68 7.63 0.20
C THR A 58 -8.29 7.60 0.80
N ALA A 59 -8.05 6.66 1.74
CA ALA A 59 -6.73 6.55 2.36
C ALA A 59 -5.67 6.17 1.34
N LEU A 60 -6.02 5.31 0.39
CA LEU A 60 -5.10 4.94 -0.67
C LEU A 60 -4.64 6.17 -1.46
N GLY A 61 -5.58 7.05 -1.79
CA GLY A 61 -5.26 8.29 -2.48
C GLY A 61 -4.37 9.21 -1.65
N GLN A 62 -4.64 9.29 -0.34
CA GLN A 62 -3.82 10.11 0.56
C GLN A 62 -2.39 9.57 0.65
N LEU A 63 -2.23 8.25 0.71
CA LEU A 63 -0.91 7.64 0.75
C LEU A 63 -0.15 7.87 -0.55
N ALA A 64 -0.83 7.72 -1.69
CA ALA A 64 -0.20 7.95 -2.99
C ALA A 64 0.27 9.40 -3.12
N GLU A 65 -0.56 10.33 -2.69
CA GLU A 65 -0.20 11.74 -2.73
C GLU A 65 1.02 12.02 -1.85
N ALA A 66 1.03 11.46 -0.64
CA ALA A 66 2.14 11.65 0.28
C ALA A 66 3.44 11.08 -0.28
N LEU A 67 3.36 10.02 -1.08
CA LEU A 67 4.53 9.39 -1.69
C LEU A 67 4.89 10.00 -3.05
N GLY A 68 4.05 10.88 -3.56
CA GLY A 68 4.30 11.50 -4.86
C GLY A 68 4.12 10.54 -6.03
N VAL A 69 3.27 9.55 -5.89
CA VAL A 69 3.00 8.58 -6.95
C VAL A 69 1.52 8.55 -7.28
N LYS A 70 1.20 7.98 -8.43
CA LYS A 70 -0.21 7.76 -8.79
C LYS A 70 -0.78 6.63 -7.94
N PRO A 71 -2.06 6.69 -7.58
CA PRO A 71 -2.66 5.63 -6.77
C PRO A 71 -2.50 4.24 -7.37
N GLY A 72 -2.47 4.14 -8.71
CA GLY A 72 -2.28 2.85 -9.36
C GLY A 72 -0.97 2.18 -9.00
N GLU A 73 0.05 2.95 -8.62
CA GLU A 73 1.33 2.37 -8.22
C GLU A 73 1.22 1.56 -6.93
N LEU A 74 0.24 1.88 -6.10
CA LEU A 74 0.05 1.16 -4.85
C LEU A 74 -0.67 -0.16 -5.04
N VAL A 75 -1.46 -0.30 -6.09
CA VAL A 75 -2.25 -1.51 -6.32
C VAL A 75 -1.69 -2.37 -7.43
N ARG A 76 -0.63 -1.94 -8.07
CA ARG A 76 -0.05 -2.70 -9.18
C ARG A 76 0.85 -3.80 -8.64
N GLN A 77 0.55 -5.03 -9.06
CA GLN A 77 1.37 -6.16 -8.69
C GLN A 77 2.63 -6.14 -9.55
N ARG A 78 3.77 -6.13 -8.90
CA ARG A 78 5.04 -6.10 -9.60
C ARG A 78 5.41 -7.50 -10.05
N ARG A 79 5.88 -7.58 -11.28
CA ARG A 79 6.31 -8.86 -11.82
C ARG A 79 7.70 -9.18 -11.28
N ARG A 80 7.88 -10.43 -10.89
CA ARG A 80 9.19 -10.91 -10.49
C ARG A 80 9.92 -11.47 -11.70
N ARG A 81 11.21 -11.32 -11.66
CA ARG A 81 12.04 -11.78 -12.77
C ARG A 81 12.94 -12.91 -12.31
#